data_152780c8fd442b0475a0e0fe8ab8e8df
#
_entry.id   152780c8fd442b0475a0e0fe8ab8e8df
#
_cell.length_a   1.000
_cell.length_b   1.000
_cell.length_c   1.000
_cell.angle_alpha   90.00
_cell.angle_beta   90.00
_cell.angle_gamma   90.00
#
_symmetry.space_group_name_H-M   'P 1'
#
loop_
_entity.id
_entity.type
_entity.pdbx_description
1 polymer ?
#
loop_
_entity_poly.entity_id
_entity_poly.type
_entity_poly.pdbx_seq_one_letter_code
_entity_poly.pdbx_strand_id
1 'polypeptide(L)'
;MSPGNKYLVNNYSSAKYSWLKSGGNIKHLYKVNNQEYLNYLFNSNETKSKSLLVIGNLSNTLIKDGGFNGIGIKLFGDFATVQISSEYMLVGAAVLDNYLSKFCYQRGITGYEFLYTIPGSIGGNIYMNAGCYDQEIRDKLISVIFFDINKKKVYEKNIKELKFDYRKGFQQENTIILYGKFKISYSEKSSIKSLMHQYENIRNQTQPQK
;
A
#
# COMPACT_ATOMS: atom_id res chain seq x y z
N MET A 1 7.41 -29.87 0.63
CA MET A 1 6.94 -28.83 -0.32
C MET A 1 7.91 -27.68 -0.26
N SER A 2 8.41 -27.21 -1.42
CA SER A 2 9.28 -26.03 -1.43
C SER A 2 8.50 -24.83 -0.87
N PRO A 3 9.11 -23.93 -0.10
CA PRO A 3 8.43 -22.73 0.45
C PRO A 3 7.73 -21.88 -0.61
N GLY A 4 8.17 -21.96 -1.88
CA GLY A 4 7.69 -21.15 -2.99
C GLY A 4 6.23 -21.35 -3.40
N ASN A 5 5.67 -22.53 -3.22
CA ASN A 5 4.31 -22.81 -3.71
C ASN A 5 3.20 -22.51 -2.69
N LYS A 6 3.52 -22.31 -1.41
CA LYS A 6 2.51 -22.15 -0.36
C LYS A 6 1.57 -20.96 -0.58
N TYR A 7 2.06 -19.88 -1.18
CA TYR A 7 1.33 -18.63 -1.35
C TYR A 7 1.18 -18.21 -2.82
N LEU A 8 1.42 -19.12 -3.76
CA LEU A 8 1.20 -18.89 -5.18
C LEU A 8 -0.28 -19.08 -5.53
N VAL A 9 -0.86 -18.09 -6.20
CA VAL A 9 -2.20 -18.15 -6.78
C VAL A 9 -2.07 -18.03 -8.30
N ASN A 10 -2.47 -19.07 -9.01
CA ASN A 10 -2.51 -19.07 -10.48
C ASN A 10 -3.80 -18.44 -10.99
N ASN A 11 -3.72 -17.72 -12.10
CA ASN A 11 -4.85 -17.08 -12.77
C ASN A 11 -5.69 -16.19 -11.81
N TYR A 12 -5.01 -15.38 -11.00
CA TYR A 12 -5.68 -14.48 -10.06
C TYR A 12 -6.55 -13.47 -10.79
N SER A 13 -7.85 -13.51 -10.56
CA SER A 13 -8.80 -12.59 -11.18
C SER A 13 -8.70 -11.19 -10.58
N SER A 14 -8.22 -10.21 -11.34
CA SER A 14 -8.22 -8.83 -10.88
C SER A 14 -9.63 -8.27 -10.80
N ALA A 15 -10.52 -8.63 -11.73
CA ALA A 15 -11.91 -8.18 -11.74
C ALA A 15 -12.67 -8.51 -10.45
N LYS A 16 -12.43 -9.70 -9.87
CA LYS A 16 -13.08 -10.11 -8.62
C LYS A 16 -12.70 -9.21 -7.43
N TYR A 17 -11.47 -8.66 -7.42
CA TYR A 17 -10.91 -7.95 -6.27
C TYR A 17 -10.67 -6.46 -6.51
N SER A 18 -10.71 -6.00 -7.77
CA SER A 18 -10.55 -4.58 -8.09
C SER A 18 -11.77 -3.77 -7.65
N TRP A 19 -11.53 -2.49 -7.43
CA TRP A 19 -12.61 -1.54 -7.14
C TRP A 19 -13.61 -1.42 -8.28
N LEU A 20 -13.11 -1.40 -9.51
CA LEU A 20 -13.94 -1.27 -10.72
C LEU A 20 -14.66 -2.57 -11.12
N LYS A 21 -14.41 -3.69 -10.43
CA LYS A 21 -14.95 -5.02 -10.77
C LYS A 21 -14.68 -5.42 -12.24
N SER A 22 -13.57 -4.93 -12.79
CA SER A 22 -13.15 -5.16 -14.17
C SER A 22 -11.63 -5.45 -14.21
N GLY A 23 -11.20 -6.09 -15.31
CA GLY A 23 -9.78 -6.37 -15.62
C GLY A 23 -9.44 -7.85 -15.78
N GLY A 24 -8.37 -8.10 -16.53
CA GLY A 24 -7.85 -9.44 -16.83
C GLY A 24 -7.14 -10.09 -15.63
N ASN A 25 -6.74 -11.35 -15.82
CA ASN A 25 -6.10 -12.13 -14.77
C ASN A 25 -4.59 -11.87 -14.68
N ILE A 26 -4.03 -12.04 -13.48
CA ILE A 26 -2.59 -12.17 -13.25
C ILE A 26 -2.24 -13.65 -13.29
N LYS A 27 -1.34 -14.05 -14.20
CA LYS A 27 -1.01 -15.47 -14.42
C LYS A 27 -0.47 -16.15 -13.18
N HIS A 28 0.48 -15.51 -12.49
CA HIS A 28 1.09 -16.00 -11.26
C HIS A 28 1.14 -14.88 -10.23
N LEU A 29 0.37 -14.98 -9.16
CA LEU A 29 0.40 -14.03 -8.04
C LEU A 29 1.03 -14.68 -6.82
N TYR A 30 2.16 -14.15 -6.36
CA TYR A 30 2.78 -14.52 -5.10
C TYR A 30 2.27 -13.60 -3.99
N LYS A 31 1.63 -14.20 -2.98
CA LYS A 31 1.31 -13.51 -1.73
C LYS A 31 2.51 -13.61 -0.81
N VAL A 32 3.05 -12.48 -0.37
CA VAL A 32 4.30 -12.40 0.42
C VAL A 32 3.96 -11.91 1.82
N ASN A 33 4.21 -12.76 2.82
CA ASN A 33 3.81 -12.50 4.21
C ASN A 33 4.91 -11.90 5.08
N ASN A 34 6.18 -12.08 4.73
CA ASN A 34 7.32 -11.59 5.49
C ASN A 34 8.55 -11.36 4.60
N GLN A 35 9.58 -10.76 5.17
CA GLN A 35 10.82 -10.45 4.45
C GLN A 35 11.62 -11.71 4.09
N GLU A 36 11.57 -12.76 4.90
CA GLU A 36 12.26 -14.02 4.62
C GLU A 36 11.72 -14.66 3.33
N TYR A 37 10.39 -14.73 3.20
CA TYR A 37 9.77 -15.26 1.99
C TYR A 37 10.03 -14.35 0.77
N LEU A 38 10.05 -13.03 0.95
CA LEU A 38 10.43 -12.10 -0.11
C LEU A 38 11.87 -12.37 -0.60
N ASN A 39 12.81 -12.51 0.31
CA ASN A 39 14.20 -12.84 0.01
C ASN A 39 14.31 -14.19 -0.71
N TYR A 40 13.61 -15.22 -0.24
CA TYR A 40 13.56 -16.53 -0.90
C TYR A 40 13.08 -16.38 -2.35
N LEU A 41 11.95 -15.71 -2.56
CA LEU A 41 11.34 -15.54 -3.88
C LEU A 41 12.28 -14.89 -4.89
N PHE A 42 12.98 -13.81 -4.52
CA PHE A 42 13.90 -13.10 -5.40
C PHE A 42 15.30 -13.72 -5.48
N ASN A 43 15.64 -14.69 -4.64
CA ASN A 43 16.83 -15.52 -4.78
C ASN A 43 16.59 -16.79 -5.63
N SER A 44 15.34 -17.20 -5.77
CA SER A 44 14.95 -18.34 -6.58
C SER A 44 14.97 -18.00 -8.10
N ASN A 45 14.88 -19.02 -8.94
CA ASN A 45 14.74 -18.85 -10.38
C ASN A 45 13.31 -18.47 -10.82
N GLU A 46 12.34 -18.45 -9.89
CA GLU A 46 10.93 -18.29 -10.20
C GLU A 46 10.61 -16.89 -10.74
N THR A 47 11.36 -15.88 -10.31
CA THR A 47 11.17 -14.46 -10.70
C THR A 47 12.11 -13.99 -11.79
N LYS A 48 13.12 -14.80 -12.17
CA LYS A 48 14.13 -14.40 -13.16
C LYS A 48 13.49 -14.13 -14.52
N SER A 49 13.91 -13.03 -15.15
CA SER A 49 13.53 -12.64 -16.52
C SER A 49 12.02 -12.47 -16.75
N LYS A 50 11.22 -12.30 -15.70
CA LYS A 50 9.78 -12.08 -15.81
C LYS A 50 9.43 -10.64 -15.45
N SER A 51 8.46 -10.08 -16.16
CA SER A 51 7.86 -8.79 -15.78
C SER A 51 7.21 -8.90 -14.41
N LEU A 52 7.39 -7.88 -13.57
CA LEU A 52 6.85 -7.84 -12.20
C LEU A 52 5.76 -6.77 -12.09
N LEU A 53 4.73 -7.09 -11.34
CA LEU A 53 3.63 -6.18 -10.99
C LEU A 53 3.36 -6.28 -9.49
N VAL A 54 3.68 -5.22 -8.75
CA VAL A 54 3.30 -5.12 -7.33
C VAL A 54 1.88 -4.58 -7.25
N ILE A 55 1.00 -5.29 -6.55
CA ILE A 55 -0.40 -4.87 -6.37
C ILE A 55 -0.72 -4.62 -4.90
N GLY A 56 -1.42 -3.51 -4.65
CA GLY A 56 -2.06 -3.21 -3.37
C GLY A 56 -3.50 -3.73 -3.34
N ASN A 57 -4.43 -2.83 -3.04
CA ASN A 57 -5.87 -3.15 -2.97
C ASN A 57 -6.62 -3.04 -4.32
N LEU A 58 -5.90 -2.90 -5.44
CA LEU A 58 -6.47 -2.77 -6.80
C LEU A 58 -7.54 -1.67 -6.94
N SER A 59 -7.41 -0.59 -6.16
CA SER A 59 -8.34 0.55 -6.23
C SER A 59 -7.97 1.55 -7.34
N ASN A 60 -6.72 1.55 -7.79
CA ASN A 60 -6.20 2.42 -8.85
C ASN A 60 -5.34 1.63 -9.86
N THR A 61 -5.66 0.37 -10.08
CA THR A 61 -4.93 -0.50 -11.01
C THR A 61 -5.94 -1.21 -11.90
N LEU A 62 -5.80 -1.04 -13.21
CA LEU A 62 -6.58 -1.76 -14.22
C LEU A 62 -5.63 -2.67 -15.02
N ILE A 63 -5.93 -3.95 -15.05
CA ILE A 63 -5.22 -4.94 -15.86
C ILE A 63 -6.03 -5.14 -17.14
N LYS A 64 -5.39 -5.01 -18.30
CA LYS A 64 -6.05 -5.22 -19.61
C LYS A 64 -6.67 -6.62 -19.69
N ASP A 65 -7.70 -6.79 -20.51
CA ASP A 65 -8.47 -8.05 -20.63
C ASP A 65 -7.60 -9.25 -21.01
N GLY A 66 -6.53 -9.06 -21.79
CA GLY A 66 -5.53 -10.09 -22.07
C GLY A 66 -4.73 -10.56 -20.85
N GLY A 67 -4.91 -9.92 -19.70
CA GLY A 67 -4.23 -10.25 -18.45
C GLY A 67 -2.79 -9.80 -18.37
N PHE A 68 -2.14 -10.17 -17.27
CA PHE A 68 -0.71 -9.93 -17.01
C PHE A 68 0.02 -11.28 -17.00
N ASN A 69 0.84 -11.53 -18.04
CA ASN A 69 1.57 -12.78 -18.22
C ASN A 69 2.93 -12.79 -17.48
N GLY A 70 3.05 -12.03 -16.39
CA GLY A 70 4.22 -11.96 -15.53
C GLY A 70 3.92 -12.47 -14.13
N ILE A 71 4.67 -11.93 -13.18
CA ILE A 71 4.54 -12.22 -11.76
C ILE A 71 3.91 -11.04 -11.05
N GLY A 72 2.77 -11.27 -10.41
CA GLY A 72 2.19 -10.37 -9.44
C GLY A 72 2.78 -10.60 -8.04
N ILE A 73 3.02 -9.54 -7.31
CA ILE A 73 3.40 -9.57 -5.88
C ILE A 73 2.32 -8.86 -5.08
N LYS A 74 1.79 -9.54 -4.05
CA LYS A 74 0.84 -8.96 -3.09
C LYS A 74 1.35 -9.18 -1.67
N LEU A 75 1.60 -8.10 -0.94
CA LEU A 75 2.05 -8.15 0.45
C LEU A 75 0.88 -8.43 1.40
N PHE A 76 1.15 -9.13 2.51
CA PHE A 76 0.24 -9.37 3.63
C PHE A 76 1.04 -9.74 4.89
N GLY A 77 0.41 -10.28 5.92
CA GLY A 77 1.12 -10.73 7.14
C GLY A 77 1.86 -9.59 7.84
N ASP A 78 3.17 -9.70 8.00
CA ASP A 78 4.01 -8.70 8.68
C ASP A 78 3.89 -7.30 8.04
N PHE A 79 3.65 -7.25 6.73
CA PHE A 79 3.45 -6.01 5.99
C PHE A 79 2.04 -5.38 6.17
N ALA A 80 1.16 -6.02 6.93
CA ALA A 80 -0.18 -5.51 7.29
C ALA A 80 -0.27 -5.07 8.75
N THR A 81 0.84 -4.68 9.36
CA THR A 81 0.93 -4.28 10.77
C THR A 81 1.15 -2.78 10.93
N VAL A 82 0.74 -2.25 12.07
CA VAL A 82 0.98 -0.88 12.52
C VAL A 82 1.67 -0.94 13.87
N GLN A 83 2.84 -0.33 13.99
CA GLN A 83 3.63 -0.24 15.22
C GLN A 83 3.84 1.22 15.58
N ILE A 84 3.68 1.58 16.83
CA ILE A 84 3.88 2.94 17.36
C ILE A 84 5.12 2.94 18.24
N SER A 85 6.02 3.88 17.98
CA SER A 85 7.11 4.27 18.87
C SER A 85 6.84 5.65 19.46
N SER A 86 7.74 6.16 20.30
CA SER A 86 7.66 7.54 20.84
C SER A 86 7.80 8.62 19.75
N GLU A 87 8.46 8.30 18.63
CA GLU A 87 8.86 9.30 17.62
C GLU A 87 8.05 9.18 16.32
N TYR A 88 7.62 7.96 15.97
CA TYR A 88 6.95 7.70 14.70
C TYR A 88 6.03 6.48 14.77
N MET A 89 5.18 6.36 13.78
CA MET A 89 4.37 5.18 13.51
C MET A 89 4.96 4.46 12.30
N LEU A 90 5.32 3.16 12.46
CA LEU A 90 5.73 2.28 11.37
C LEU A 90 4.52 1.54 10.83
N VAL A 91 4.21 1.74 9.55
CA VAL A 91 3.00 1.20 8.91
C VAL A 91 3.40 0.35 7.72
N GLY A 92 2.95 -0.89 7.71
CA GLY A 92 3.18 -1.83 6.62
C GLY A 92 2.44 -1.43 5.33
N ALA A 93 3.04 -1.71 4.19
CA ALA A 93 2.52 -1.35 2.87
C ALA A 93 1.18 -2.02 2.53
N ALA A 94 0.86 -3.15 3.16
CA ALA A 94 -0.41 -3.87 2.99
C ALA A 94 -1.52 -3.40 3.94
N VAL A 95 -1.25 -2.49 4.86
CA VAL A 95 -2.27 -1.88 5.72
C VAL A 95 -3.26 -1.10 4.86
N LEU A 96 -4.56 -1.33 5.07
CA LEU A 96 -5.62 -0.62 4.38
C LEU A 96 -5.81 0.79 4.94
N ASP A 97 -6.15 1.73 4.09
CA ASP A 97 -6.28 3.15 4.43
C ASP A 97 -7.32 3.39 5.52
N ASN A 98 -8.51 2.84 5.35
CA ASN A 98 -9.59 2.97 6.33
C ASN A 98 -9.26 2.30 7.68
N TYR A 99 -8.47 1.21 7.65
CA TYR A 99 -7.98 0.58 8.88
C TYR A 99 -7.01 1.53 9.62
N LEU A 100 -6.03 2.12 8.91
CA LEU A 100 -5.08 3.05 9.52
C LEU A 100 -5.79 4.27 10.11
N SER A 101 -6.74 4.86 9.38
CA SER A 101 -7.52 6.00 9.89
C SER A 101 -8.27 5.64 11.18
N LYS A 102 -8.96 4.50 11.23
CA LYS A 102 -9.64 4.02 12.45
C LYS A 102 -8.67 3.71 13.59
N PHE A 103 -7.53 3.11 13.28
CA PHE A 103 -6.48 2.82 14.25
C PHE A 103 -5.94 4.10 14.90
N CYS A 104 -5.71 5.14 14.10
CA CYS A 104 -5.28 6.47 14.54
C CYS A 104 -6.35 7.14 15.41
N TYR A 105 -7.61 7.16 14.97
CA TYR A 105 -8.74 7.68 15.74
C TYR A 105 -8.85 7.06 17.14
N GLN A 106 -8.76 5.74 17.24
CA GLN A 106 -8.84 5.03 18.52
C GLN A 106 -7.77 5.47 19.52
N ARG A 107 -6.65 6.01 19.03
CA ARG A 107 -5.47 6.43 19.81
C ARG A 107 -5.33 7.94 19.93
N GLY A 108 -6.27 8.72 19.39
CA GLY A 108 -6.20 10.19 19.39
C GLY A 108 -5.12 10.74 18.46
N ILE A 109 -4.65 9.93 17.48
CA ILE A 109 -3.67 10.36 16.48
C ILE A 109 -4.42 11.02 15.33
N THR A 110 -4.06 12.27 15.03
CA THR A 110 -4.70 13.10 13.99
C THR A 110 -3.85 13.23 12.72
N GLY A 111 -4.51 13.63 11.62
CA GLY A 111 -3.90 13.88 10.32
C GLY A 111 -3.93 12.66 9.40
N TYR A 112 -4.73 11.65 9.75
CA TYR A 112 -5.00 10.44 8.96
C TYR A 112 -6.48 10.26 8.63
N GLU A 113 -7.31 11.24 8.92
CA GLU A 113 -8.76 11.24 8.74
C GLU A 113 -9.12 11.13 7.24
N PHE A 114 -8.33 11.76 6.38
CA PHE A 114 -8.52 11.72 4.92
C PHE A 114 -8.44 10.31 4.33
N LEU A 115 -7.70 9.40 4.99
CA LEU A 115 -7.57 8.00 4.57
C LEU A 115 -8.85 7.20 4.82
N TYR A 116 -9.76 7.67 5.67
CA TYR A 116 -10.96 6.92 6.06
C TYR A 116 -11.82 6.51 4.87
N THR A 117 -11.89 7.35 3.88
CA THR A 117 -12.73 7.13 2.69
C THR A 117 -11.96 6.61 1.47
N ILE A 118 -10.63 6.49 1.53
CA ILE A 118 -9.81 6.00 0.42
C ILE A 118 -9.81 4.46 0.42
N PRO A 119 -10.15 3.79 -0.70
CA PRO A 119 -10.20 2.32 -0.77
C PRO A 119 -8.84 1.70 -1.13
N GLY A 120 -7.74 2.26 -0.63
CA GLY A 120 -6.39 1.89 -0.99
C GLY A 120 -5.64 1.08 0.07
N SER A 121 -4.33 1.01 -0.10
CA SER A 121 -3.37 0.51 0.87
C SER A 121 -2.19 1.47 0.98
N ILE A 122 -1.53 1.49 2.11
CA ILE A 122 -0.44 2.43 2.40
C ILE A 122 0.70 2.35 1.38
N GLY A 123 1.07 1.16 0.91
CA GLY A 123 2.07 1.02 -0.17
C GLY A 123 1.63 1.66 -1.48
N GLY A 124 0.35 1.51 -1.85
CA GLY A 124 -0.24 2.17 -3.02
C GLY A 124 -0.29 3.70 -2.86
N ASN A 125 -0.60 4.18 -1.67
CA ASN A 125 -0.62 5.62 -1.38
C ASN A 125 0.77 6.24 -1.44
N ILE A 126 1.79 5.58 -0.88
CA ILE A 126 3.18 6.05 -0.99
C ILE A 126 3.63 6.06 -2.44
N TYR A 127 3.29 5.03 -3.23
CA TYR A 127 3.62 4.95 -4.66
C TYR A 127 2.99 6.08 -5.47
N MET A 128 1.73 6.42 -5.18
CA MET A 128 0.93 7.40 -5.94
C MET A 128 0.94 8.80 -5.34
N ASN A 129 1.56 9.03 -4.18
CA ASN A 129 1.31 10.24 -3.37
C ASN A 129 -0.20 10.50 -3.25
N ALA A 130 -0.94 9.48 -2.80
CA ALA A 130 -2.39 9.58 -2.73
C ALA A 130 -2.82 10.64 -1.72
N GLY A 131 -3.90 11.34 -2.05
CA GLY A 131 -4.46 12.37 -1.19
C GLY A 131 -5.89 12.76 -1.59
N CYS A 132 -6.56 13.42 -0.70
CA CYS A 132 -7.86 14.09 -0.88
C CYS A 132 -8.02 15.14 0.22
N TYR A 133 -8.97 16.05 0.03
CA TYR A 133 -9.30 17.10 1.01
C TYR A 133 -8.06 17.95 1.38
N ASP A 134 -7.28 18.35 0.36
CA ASP A 134 -6.04 19.16 0.47
C ASP A 134 -4.95 18.52 1.34
N GLN A 135 -5.01 17.21 1.56
CA GLN A 135 -3.99 16.43 2.25
C GLN A 135 -3.42 15.35 1.34
N GLU A 136 -2.12 15.10 1.46
CA GLU A 136 -1.42 14.04 0.75
C GLU A 136 -0.62 13.17 1.71
N ILE A 137 -0.37 11.90 1.34
CA ILE A 137 0.37 10.96 2.19
C ILE A 137 1.78 11.48 2.51
N ARG A 138 2.43 12.22 1.61
CA ARG A 138 3.76 12.81 1.80
C ARG A 138 3.83 13.78 3.00
N ASP A 139 2.73 14.45 3.35
CA ASP A 139 2.70 15.44 4.43
C ASP A 139 2.96 14.81 5.80
N LYS A 140 2.61 13.55 5.92
CA LYS A 140 2.79 12.74 7.13
C LYS A 140 3.98 11.78 7.06
N LEU A 141 4.53 11.53 5.88
CA LEU A 141 5.62 10.58 5.66
C LEU A 141 6.95 11.14 6.18
N ILE A 142 7.73 10.32 6.87
CA ILE A 142 9.11 10.60 7.32
C ILE A 142 10.09 9.91 6.38
N SER A 143 9.87 8.61 6.13
CA SER A 143 10.71 7.79 5.27
C SER A 143 9.94 6.63 4.66
N VAL A 144 10.50 6.06 3.60
CA VAL A 144 10.01 4.84 2.93
C VAL A 144 11.04 3.73 3.12
N ILE A 145 10.58 2.58 3.60
CA ILE A 145 11.36 1.35 3.67
C ILE A 145 10.93 0.46 2.52
N PHE A 146 11.88 0.06 1.68
CA PHE A 146 11.62 -0.69 0.47
C PHE A 146 12.66 -1.77 0.21
N PHE A 147 12.28 -2.80 -0.50
CA PHE A 147 13.15 -3.85 -1.01
C PHE A 147 13.62 -3.48 -2.41
N ASP A 148 14.92 -3.44 -2.62
CA ASP A 148 15.55 -3.31 -3.94
C ASP A 148 15.73 -4.71 -4.54
N ILE A 149 15.02 -4.98 -5.63
CA ILE A 149 14.97 -6.30 -6.29
C ILE A 149 16.32 -6.68 -6.89
N ASN A 150 17.05 -5.71 -7.45
CA ASN A 150 18.35 -5.96 -8.07
C ASN A 150 19.43 -6.27 -7.04
N LYS A 151 19.44 -5.52 -5.95
CA LYS A 151 20.41 -5.69 -4.86
C LYS A 151 19.98 -6.74 -3.84
N LYS A 152 18.70 -7.15 -3.85
CA LYS A 152 18.08 -8.10 -2.91
C LYS A 152 18.26 -7.67 -1.45
N LYS A 153 18.14 -6.38 -1.18
CA LYS A 153 18.33 -5.77 0.13
C LYS A 153 17.24 -4.77 0.43
N VAL A 154 17.00 -4.58 1.72
CA VAL A 154 16.08 -3.54 2.22
C VAL A 154 16.86 -2.26 2.44
N TYR A 155 16.26 -1.15 2.04
CA TYR A 155 16.77 0.21 2.21
C TYR A 155 15.70 1.08 2.82
N GLU A 156 16.14 2.17 3.45
CA GLU A 156 15.30 3.26 3.90
C GLU A 156 15.77 4.55 3.24
N LYS A 157 14.82 5.36 2.76
CA LYS A 157 15.07 6.72 2.25
C LYS A 157 14.17 7.71 2.97
N ASN A 158 14.78 8.81 3.43
CA ASN A 158 14.03 9.91 4.03
C ASN A 158 13.19 10.63 2.97
N ILE A 159 12.03 11.17 3.37
CA ILE A 159 11.16 11.93 2.45
C ILE A 159 11.88 13.10 1.77
N LYS A 160 12.87 13.71 2.43
CA LYS A 160 13.67 14.80 1.89
C LYS A 160 14.57 14.40 0.71
N GLU A 161 14.89 13.10 0.60
CA GLU A 161 15.68 12.53 -0.50
C GLU A 161 14.82 12.09 -1.68
N LEU A 162 13.49 12.19 -1.54
CA LEU A 162 12.51 11.69 -2.49
C LEU A 162 11.81 12.88 -3.20
N LYS A 163 11.50 12.67 -4.47
CA LYS A 163 10.71 13.65 -5.23
C LYS A 163 9.26 13.19 -5.28
N PHE A 164 8.41 13.86 -4.51
CA PHE A 164 6.97 13.68 -4.55
C PHE A 164 6.33 14.85 -5.30
N ASP A 165 5.35 14.54 -6.13
CA ASP A 165 4.56 15.50 -6.88
C ASP A 165 3.09 15.08 -6.88
N TYR A 166 2.20 15.89 -7.45
CA TYR A 166 0.78 15.54 -7.57
C TYR A 166 0.60 14.18 -8.24
N ARG A 167 -0.01 13.24 -7.52
CA ARG A 167 -0.22 11.84 -7.97
C ARG A 167 1.05 11.10 -8.37
N LYS A 168 2.20 11.54 -7.89
CA LYS A 168 3.49 10.91 -8.14
C LYS A 168 4.30 10.83 -6.83
N GLY A 169 4.41 9.62 -6.29
CA GLY A 169 5.13 9.35 -5.05
C GLY A 169 6.43 8.57 -5.27
N PHE A 170 6.68 7.58 -4.42
CA PHE A 170 7.87 6.74 -4.52
C PHE A 170 7.73 5.71 -5.67
N GLN A 171 8.18 6.09 -6.85
CA GLN A 171 8.12 5.28 -8.09
C GLN A 171 9.52 4.86 -8.56
N GLN A 172 10.36 4.39 -7.66
CA GLN A 172 11.67 3.86 -8.02
C GLN A 172 11.50 2.48 -8.67
N GLU A 173 12.10 2.30 -9.86
CA GLU A 173 12.06 1.02 -10.58
C GLU A 173 12.70 -0.11 -9.78
N ASN A 174 12.24 -1.33 -10.02
CA ASN A 174 12.74 -2.54 -9.38
C ASN A 174 12.73 -2.48 -7.85
N THR A 175 11.70 -1.85 -7.27
CA THR A 175 11.52 -1.77 -5.81
C THR A 175 10.13 -2.23 -5.38
N ILE A 176 10.05 -2.71 -4.14
CA ILE A 176 8.80 -3.06 -3.48
C ILE A 176 8.75 -2.28 -2.16
N ILE A 177 7.77 -1.39 -2.01
CA ILE A 177 7.54 -0.67 -0.75
C ILE A 177 7.08 -1.68 0.30
N LEU A 178 7.78 -1.72 1.44
CA LEU A 178 7.48 -2.63 2.56
C LEU A 178 6.79 -1.90 3.71
N TYR A 179 7.28 -0.71 4.07
CA TYR A 179 6.76 0.11 5.16
C TYR A 179 6.92 1.59 4.86
N GLY A 180 6.09 2.41 5.49
CA GLY A 180 6.31 3.84 5.68
C GLY A 180 6.50 4.17 7.16
N LYS A 181 7.43 5.08 7.48
CA LYS A 181 7.48 5.75 8.78
C LYS A 181 6.70 7.05 8.70
N PHE A 182 5.84 7.29 9.66
CA PHE A 182 4.91 8.41 9.66
C PHE A 182 4.98 9.23 10.93
N LYS A 183 4.78 10.55 10.82
CA LYS A 183 4.70 11.48 11.93
C LYS A 183 3.50 11.15 12.82
N ILE A 184 3.64 11.39 14.12
CA ILE A 184 2.56 11.28 15.09
C ILE A 184 2.21 12.69 15.60
N SER A 185 0.93 13.00 15.60
CA SER A 185 0.37 14.21 16.23
C SER A 185 -0.93 13.80 16.91
N TYR A 186 -1.24 14.41 18.06
CA TYR A 186 -2.41 14.05 18.83
C TYR A 186 -3.47 15.16 18.79
N SER A 187 -4.73 14.77 18.88
CA SER A 187 -5.88 15.65 18.99
C SER A 187 -7.02 14.98 19.79
N GLU A 188 -8.02 15.77 20.16
CA GLU A 188 -9.23 15.24 20.78
C GLU A 188 -9.96 14.28 19.83
N LYS A 189 -10.35 13.10 20.35
CA LYS A 189 -11.05 12.09 19.55
C LYS A 189 -12.35 12.59 18.93
N SER A 190 -13.04 13.50 19.59
CA SER A 190 -14.25 14.14 19.08
C SER A 190 -13.99 14.93 17.80
N SER A 191 -12.88 15.68 17.75
CA SER A 191 -12.46 16.45 16.58
C SER A 191 -12.08 15.54 15.42
N ILE A 192 -11.29 14.50 15.70
CA ILE A 192 -10.91 13.48 14.69
C ILE A 192 -12.17 12.83 14.09
N LYS A 193 -13.11 12.41 14.95
CA LYS A 193 -14.36 11.77 14.52
C LYS A 193 -15.21 12.70 13.67
N SER A 194 -15.33 13.97 14.08
CA SER A 194 -16.08 14.98 13.32
C SER A 194 -15.50 15.16 11.92
N LEU A 195 -14.19 15.24 11.80
CA LEU A 195 -13.51 15.39 10.50
C LEU A 195 -13.67 14.14 9.61
N MET A 196 -13.57 12.93 10.17
CA MET A 196 -13.83 11.69 9.45
C MET A 196 -15.26 11.67 8.88
N HIS A 197 -16.27 12.05 9.66
CA HIS A 197 -17.66 12.13 9.19
C HIS A 197 -17.86 13.23 8.13
N GLN A 198 -17.19 14.36 8.27
CA GLN A 198 -17.23 15.41 7.26
C GLN A 198 -16.71 14.88 5.90
N TYR A 199 -15.57 14.21 5.88
CA TYR A 199 -15.01 13.64 4.67
C TYR A 199 -15.88 12.52 4.08
N GLU A 200 -16.47 11.69 4.92
CA GLU A 200 -17.43 10.67 4.48
C GLU A 200 -18.65 11.31 3.79
N ASN A 201 -19.21 12.35 4.37
CA ASN A 201 -20.36 13.07 3.81
C ASN A 201 -20.02 13.73 2.45
N ILE A 202 -18.87 14.41 2.37
CA ILE A 202 -18.39 15.00 1.11
C ILE A 202 -18.27 13.90 0.03
N ARG A 203 -17.64 12.77 0.37
CA ARG A 203 -17.47 11.67 -0.57
C ARG A 203 -18.82 11.08 -1.04
N ASN A 204 -19.75 10.88 -0.13
CA ASN A 204 -21.07 10.35 -0.41
C ASN A 204 -21.88 11.24 -1.35
N GLN A 205 -21.65 12.57 -1.29
CA GLN A 205 -22.30 13.54 -2.17
C GLN A 205 -21.62 13.66 -3.53
N THR A 206 -20.33 13.40 -3.64
CA THR A 206 -19.53 13.69 -4.84
C THR A 206 -19.12 12.47 -5.64
N GLN A 207 -19.25 11.25 -5.08
CA GLN A 207 -18.83 10.02 -5.76
C GLN A 207 -19.95 8.98 -5.78
N PRO A 208 -19.99 8.14 -6.84
CA PRO A 208 -20.99 7.06 -6.93
C PRO A 208 -20.90 6.15 -5.71
N GLN A 209 -22.04 5.87 -5.10
CA GLN A 209 -22.17 4.82 -4.08
C GLN A 209 -22.12 3.45 -4.77
N LYS A 210 -21.56 2.44 -4.09
CA LYS A 210 -21.58 1.05 -4.55
C LYS A 210 -22.92 0.42 -4.26
#